data_be4ca3fd844a3a3428e16340a19c63a3
#
_entry.id   be4ca3fd844a3a3428e16340a19c63a3
#
_cell.length_a   1.000
_cell.length_b   1.000
_cell.length_c   1.000
_cell.angle_alpha   90.00
_cell.angle_beta   90.00
_cell.angle_gamma   90.00
#
_symmetry.space_group_name_H-M   'P 1'
#
loop_
_entity.id
_entity.type
_entity.pdbx_description
1 polymer ?
#
loop_
_entity_poly.entity_id
_entity_poly.type
_entity_poly.pdbx_seq_one_letter_code
_entity_poly.pdbx_strand_id
1 'polypeptide(L)'
;MPNYRRWKFEGAQYFLTVVTHEHRPIFAEGWARQLLRKAVGGVRAIRPFEMTAVVLLPDHFHMVWQLPDGDSDFSTRMGGVKYAFTRAYLAAGGQEGAPTRGRERHRNRGVWQKRFHEHWIRDDRDFARHFDYVHYNPVKHGYVDSPAKWPWSSFHRYVRLGLYDPDWCDPRNANQLGTAPDFE
;
A
#
# COMPACT_ATOMS: atom_id res chain seq x y z
N MET A 1 8.47 -22.60 13.71
CA MET A 1 8.01 -21.42 12.95
C MET A 1 8.45 -20.19 13.70
N PRO A 2 9.10 -19.20 13.09
CA PRO A 2 9.47 -17.99 13.81
C PRO A 2 8.21 -17.31 14.35
N ASN A 3 8.23 -16.99 15.63
CA ASN A 3 7.13 -16.31 16.32
C ASN A 3 7.22 -14.82 15.95
N TYR A 4 6.73 -14.46 14.76
CA TYR A 4 6.72 -13.07 14.30
C TYR A 4 5.73 -12.28 15.14
N ARG A 5 6.26 -11.43 16.04
CA ARG A 5 5.47 -10.48 16.82
C ARG A 5 5.47 -9.14 16.10
N ARG A 6 4.29 -8.58 15.89
CA ARG A 6 4.13 -7.22 15.39
C ARG A 6 4.39 -6.23 16.50
N TRP A 7 5.33 -5.33 16.25
CA TRP A 7 5.56 -4.20 17.14
C TRP A 7 4.40 -3.22 16.99
N LYS A 8 3.82 -2.79 18.12
CA LYS A 8 2.70 -1.88 18.17
C LYS A 8 3.08 -0.69 19.05
N PHE A 9 3.05 0.49 18.46
CA PHE A 9 3.32 1.75 19.13
C PHE A 9 2.13 2.67 18.93
N GLU A 10 1.69 3.32 20.00
CA GLU A 10 0.57 4.26 19.99
C GLU A 10 0.92 5.50 19.20
N GLY A 11 -0.03 6.00 18.42
CA GLY A 11 0.16 7.19 17.59
C GLY A 11 1.26 7.08 16.55
N ALA A 12 1.73 5.86 16.23
CA ALA A 12 2.89 5.68 15.36
C ALA A 12 2.52 5.68 13.87
N GLN A 13 3.53 5.92 13.06
CA GLN A 13 3.44 5.77 11.61
C GLN A 13 3.90 4.36 11.19
N TYR A 14 3.18 3.79 10.23
CA TYR A 14 3.50 2.49 9.68
C TYR A 14 3.51 2.53 8.15
N PHE A 15 4.62 2.07 7.58
CA PHE A 15 4.65 1.68 6.17
C PHE A 15 4.10 0.27 6.04
N LEU A 16 3.17 0.08 5.10
CA LEU A 16 2.45 -1.18 4.90
C LEU A 16 2.54 -1.61 3.45
N THR A 17 2.88 -2.90 3.23
CA THR A 17 2.85 -3.54 1.91
C THR A 17 1.84 -4.66 1.91
N VAL A 18 0.89 -4.62 1.00
CA VAL A 18 -0.17 -5.62 0.87
C VAL A 18 -0.19 -6.17 -0.55
N VAL A 19 -0.01 -7.47 -0.68
CA VAL A 19 0.14 -8.15 -1.96
C VAL A 19 -1.06 -9.06 -2.21
N THR A 20 -1.52 -9.13 -3.44
CA THR A 20 -2.52 -10.09 -3.89
C THR A 20 -1.98 -11.50 -3.87
N HIS A 21 -2.87 -12.47 -3.83
CA HIS A 21 -2.45 -13.87 -3.88
C HIS A 21 -1.78 -14.21 -5.22
N GLU A 22 -0.57 -14.80 -5.16
CA GLU A 22 0.25 -15.18 -6.32
C GLU A 22 0.52 -13.99 -7.27
N HIS A 23 0.60 -12.78 -6.73
CA HIS A 23 0.85 -11.58 -7.52
C HIS A 23 -0.15 -11.38 -8.66
N ARG A 24 -1.40 -11.83 -8.48
CA ARG A 24 -2.45 -11.63 -9.48
C ARG A 24 -2.71 -10.16 -9.70
N PRO A 25 -2.75 -9.66 -10.94
CA PRO A 25 -2.87 -8.23 -11.23
C PRO A 25 -4.32 -7.72 -11.10
N ILE A 26 -4.96 -7.98 -9.94
CA ILE A 26 -6.36 -7.65 -9.65
C ILE A 26 -6.62 -6.15 -9.84
N PHE A 27 -5.65 -5.32 -9.51
CA PHE A 27 -5.78 -3.86 -9.61
C PHE A 27 -5.42 -3.30 -10.98
N ALA A 28 -5.12 -4.14 -11.98
CA ALA A 28 -5.16 -3.71 -13.37
C ALA A 28 -6.58 -3.26 -13.77
N GLU A 29 -7.60 -3.84 -13.14
CA GLU A 29 -9.00 -3.55 -13.38
C GLU A 29 -9.51 -2.31 -12.64
N GLY A 30 -10.14 -1.37 -13.36
CA GLY A 30 -10.65 -0.11 -12.78
C GLY A 30 -11.69 -0.32 -11.69
N TRP A 31 -12.58 -1.27 -11.88
CA TRP A 31 -13.62 -1.59 -10.90
C TRP A 31 -13.01 -2.14 -9.59
N ALA A 32 -11.95 -2.94 -9.66
CA ALA A 32 -11.27 -3.46 -8.46
C ALA A 32 -10.59 -2.32 -7.69
N ARG A 33 -9.96 -1.36 -8.37
CA ARG A 33 -9.40 -0.16 -7.73
C ARG A 33 -10.46 0.65 -6.99
N GLN A 34 -11.65 0.81 -7.59
CA GLN A 34 -12.76 1.50 -6.93
C GLN A 34 -13.26 0.77 -5.68
N LEU A 35 -13.33 -0.58 -5.73
CA LEU A 35 -13.70 -1.39 -4.57
C LEU A 35 -12.66 -1.25 -3.44
N LEU A 36 -11.37 -1.24 -3.77
CA LEU A 36 -10.32 -1.02 -2.77
C LEU A 36 -10.46 0.38 -2.12
N ARG A 37 -10.69 1.41 -2.93
CA ARG A 37 -10.92 2.77 -2.41
C ARG A 37 -12.11 2.82 -1.46
N LYS A 38 -13.22 2.17 -1.81
CA LYS A 38 -14.41 2.07 -0.93
C LYS A 38 -14.11 1.30 0.35
N ALA A 39 -13.37 0.19 0.28
CA ALA A 39 -13.00 -0.61 1.44
C ALA A 39 -12.12 0.18 2.41
N VAL A 40 -11.11 0.88 1.91
CA VAL A 40 -10.25 1.76 2.71
C VAL A 40 -11.06 2.89 3.35
N GLY A 41 -11.91 3.57 2.58
CA GLY A 41 -12.77 4.64 3.07
C GLY A 41 -13.74 4.18 4.15
N GLY A 42 -14.37 3.03 3.98
CA GLY A 42 -15.29 2.44 4.95
C GLY A 42 -14.61 2.08 6.28
N VAL A 43 -13.42 1.48 6.22
CA VAL A 43 -12.65 1.18 7.45
C VAL A 43 -12.19 2.47 8.13
N ARG A 44 -11.71 3.45 7.36
CA ARG A 44 -11.26 4.74 7.89
C ARG A 44 -12.38 5.52 8.61
N ALA A 45 -13.62 5.41 8.13
CA ALA A 45 -14.79 6.04 8.76
C ALA A 45 -15.10 5.46 10.14
N ILE A 46 -14.86 4.15 10.35
CA ILE A 46 -15.16 3.44 11.61
C ILE A 46 -13.94 3.45 12.56
N ARG A 47 -12.75 3.30 12.00
CA ARG A 47 -11.47 3.26 12.71
C ARG A 47 -10.52 4.26 12.07
N PRO A 48 -10.53 5.52 12.50
CA PRO A 48 -9.77 6.61 11.87
C PRO A 48 -8.28 6.32 11.80
N PHE A 49 -7.66 6.75 10.71
CA PHE A 49 -6.21 6.85 10.50
C PHE A 49 -5.96 7.88 9.41
N GLU A 50 -4.82 8.49 9.42
CA GLU A 50 -4.39 9.32 8.31
C GLU A 50 -3.60 8.49 7.31
N MET A 51 -3.88 8.67 6.02
CA MET A 51 -3.11 8.05 4.94
C MET A 51 -2.19 9.11 4.34
N THR A 52 -0.94 9.07 4.78
CA THR A 52 0.08 10.03 4.40
C THR A 52 0.57 9.78 2.99
N ALA A 53 0.88 8.55 2.64
CA ALA A 53 1.28 8.18 1.28
C ALA A 53 0.58 6.90 0.81
N VAL A 54 0.37 6.79 -0.50
CA VAL A 54 -0.18 5.59 -1.12
C VAL A 54 0.28 5.47 -2.57
N VAL A 55 0.57 4.25 -3.00
CA VAL A 55 0.69 3.85 -4.40
C VAL A 55 -0.01 2.52 -4.60
N LEU A 56 -0.80 2.43 -5.66
CA LEU A 56 -1.49 1.20 -6.04
C LEU A 56 -0.91 0.69 -7.35
N LEU A 57 -0.36 -0.52 -7.30
CA LEU A 57 0.20 -1.26 -8.43
C LEU A 57 -0.74 -2.41 -8.84
N PRO A 58 -0.55 -3.06 -9.99
CA PRO A 58 -1.50 -4.06 -10.46
C PRO A 58 -1.77 -5.21 -9.48
N ASP A 59 -0.78 -5.64 -8.72
CA ASP A 59 -0.82 -6.82 -7.84
C ASP A 59 -0.56 -6.52 -6.36
N HIS A 60 -0.21 -5.29 -6.02
CA HIS A 60 0.05 -4.88 -4.64
C HIS A 60 -0.13 -3.38 -4.44
N PHE A 61 -0.06 -2.95 -3.19
CA PHE A 61 -0.02 -1.54 -2.84
C PHE A 61 0.88 -1.29 -1.63
N HIS A 62 1.42 -0.08 -1.58
CA HIS A 62 2.11 0.45 -0.42
C HIS A 62 1.33 1.62 0.14
N MET A 63 1.31 1.75 1.47
CA MET A 63 0.70 2.87 2.17
C MET A 63 1.55 3.26 3.37
N VAL A 64 1.57 4.56 3.67
CA VAL A 64 2.03 5.06 4.97
C VAL A 64 0.80 5.55 5.73
N TRP A 65 0.58 4.99 6.91
CA TRP A 65 -0.51 5.35 7.81
C TRP A 65 0.04 6.02 9.06
N GLN A 66 -0.63 7.08 9.49
CA GLN A 66 -0.49 7.67 10.82
C GLN A 66 -1.70 7.22 11.64
N LEU A 67 -1.46 6.57 12.77
CA LEU A 67 -2.52 6.20 13.71
C LEU A 67 -2.83 7.38 14.64
N PRO A 68 -4.07 7.45 15.17
CA PRO A 68 -4.43 8.41 16.21
C PRO A 68 -3.61 8.18 17.49
N ASP A 69 -3.44 9.23 18.30
CA ASP A 69 -2.83 9.14 19.61
C ASP A 69 -3.56 8.10 20.49
N GLY A 70 -2.81 7.32 21.23
CA GLY A 70 -3.34 6.26 22.07
C GLY A 70 -3.78 4.99 21.34
N ASP A 71 -3.63 4.93 20.00
CA ASP A 71 -4.02 3.79 19.18
C ASP A 71 -2.79 3.15 18.51
N SER A 72 -2.71 1.82 18.56
CA SER A 72 -1.63 1.03 17.95
C SER A 72 -2.15 -0.08 17.03
N ASP A 73 -3.47 -0.10 16.74
CA ASP A 73 -4.10 -1.24 16.05
C ASP A 73 -4.22 -1.07 14.53
N PHE A 74 -3.09 -0.98 13.84
CA PHE A 74 -3.05 -1.02 12.37
C PHE A 74 -3.51 -2.38 11.81
N SER A 75 -3.31 -3.47 12.56
CA SER A 75 -3.59 -4.83 12.10
C SER A 75 -5.06 -5.08 11.85
N THR A 76 -5.95 -4.69 12.78
CA THR A 76 -7.40 -4.84 12.61
C THR A 76 -7.92 -3.95 11.49
N ARG A 77 -7.36 -2.74 11.35
CA ARG A 77 -7.69 -1.85 10.23
C ARG A 77 -7.36 -2.49 8.89
N MET A 78 -6.14 -2.97 8.71
CA MET A 78 -5.74 -3.64 7.47
C MET A 78 -6.53 -4.94 7.26
N GLY A 79 -6.79 -5.71 8.29
CA GLY A 79 -7.67 -6.87 8.24
C GLY A 79 -9.07 -6.52 7.75
N GLY A 80 -9.63 -5.42 8.25
CA GLY A 80 -10.92 -4.87 7.81
C GLY A 80 -10.93 -4.46 6.34
N VAL A 81 -9.88 -3.77 5.87
CA VAL A 81 -9.73 -3.39 4.45
C VAL A 81 -9.69 -4.64 3.57
N LYS A 82 -8.84 -5.63 3.91
CA LYS A 82 -8.74 -6.89 3.16
C LYS A 82 -10.06 -7.65 3.13
N TYR A 83 -10.76 -7.69 4.25
CA TYR A 83 -12.07 -8.36 4.36
C TYR A 83 -13.15 -7.66 3.52
N ALA A 84 -13.30 -6.35 3.69
CA ALA A 84 -14.31 -5.57 2.95
C ALA A 84 -14.07 -5.62 1.44
N PHE A 85 -12.81 -5.45 1.02
CA PHE A 85 -12.44 -5.61 -0.39
C PHE A 85 -12.76 -7.01 -0.90
N THR A 86 -12.33 -8.07 -0.21
CA THR A 86 -12.56 -9.46 -0.64
C THR A 86 -14.04 -9.74 -0.86
N ARG A 87 -14.90 -9.34 0.08
CA ARG A 87 -16.35 -9.51 -0.06
C ARG A 87 -16.90 -8.81 -1.29
N ALA A 88 -16.55 -7.53 -1.47
CA ALA A 88 -17.03 -6.74 -2.59
C ALA A 88 -16.48 -7.24 -3.93
N TYR A 89 -15.19 -7.62 -3.96
CA TYR A 89 -14.52 -8.16 -5.15
C TYR A 89 -15.18 -9.45 -5.65
N LEU A 90 -15.42 -10.41 -4.74
CA LEU A 90 -16.06 -11.67 -5.10
C LEU A 90 -17.53 -11.51 -5.46
N ALA A 91 -18.25 -10.61 -4.78
CA ALA A 91 -19.64 -10.28 -5.12
C ALA A 91 -19.77 -9.62 -6.50
N ALA A 92 -18.74 -8.92 -6.96
CA ALA A 92 -18.67 -8.32 -8.30
C ALA A 92 -18.16 -9.28 -9.39
N GLY A 93 -18.04 -10.59 -9.10
CA GLY A 93 -17.59 -11.60 -10.05
C GLY A 93 -16.08 -11.80 -10.11
N GLY A 94 -15.34 -11.21 -9.17
CA GLY A 94 -13.90 -11.43 -9.04
C GLY A 94 -13.60 -12.89 -8.67
N GLN A 95 -12.46 -13.38 -9.15
CA GLN A 95 -12.06 -14.77 -8.92
C GLN A 95 -11.17 -14.90 -7.68
N GLU A 96 -11.37 -15.93 -6.89
CA GLU A 96 -10.43 -16.31 -5.83
C GLU A 96 -9.36 -17.28 -6.35
N GLY A 97 -8.23 -17.33 -5.67
CA GLY A 97 -7.18 -18.29 -5.99
C GLY A 97 -7.61 -19.73 -5.67
N ALA A 98 -6.97 -20.71 -6.34
CA ALA A 98 -7.30 -22.12 -6.16
C ALA A 98 -7.34 -22.55 -4.68
N PRO A 99 -8.35 -23.31 -4.26
CA PRO A 99 -8.45 -23.78 -2.89
C PRO A 99 -7.25 -24.68 -2.55
N THR A 100 -6.72 -24.51 -1.34
CA THR A 100 -5.74 -25.44 -0.76
C THR A 100 -6.20 -25.81 0.65
N ARG A 101 -5.85 -27.02 1.12
CA ARG A 101 -6.19 -27.48 2.48
C ARG A 101 -5.84 -26.45 3.57
N GLY A 102 -4.70 -25.76 3.42
CA GLY A 102 -4.27 -24.72 4.35
C GLY A 102 -5.14 -23.47 4.31
N ARG A 103 -5.66 -23.09 3.13
CA ARG A 103 -6.56 -21.94 2.97
C ARG A 103 -7.96 -22.25 3.50
N GLU A 104 -8.49 -23.42 3.19
CA GLU A 104 -9.78 -23.89 3.68
C GLU A 104 -9.81 -23.89 5.22
N ARG A 105 -8.77 -24.48 5.84
CA ARG A 105 -8.62 -24.50 7.30
C ARG A 105 -8.60 -23.10 7.93
N HIS A 106 -8.03 -22.09 7.25
CA HIS A 106 -7.93 -20.72 7.74
C HIS A 106 -8.97 -19.77 7.15
N ARG A 107 -9.96 -20.28 6.40
CA ARG A 107 -10.98 -19.50 5.69
C ARG A 107 -10.40 -18.39 4.82
N ASN A 108 -9.23 -18.62 4.23
CA ASN A 108 -8.54 -17.66 3.36
C ASN A 108 -9.05 -17.83 1.92
N ARG A 109 -9.70 -16.80 1.40
CA ARG A 109 -10.35 -16.78 0.07
C ARG A 109 -9.37 -16.65 -1.11
N GLY A 110 -8.06 -16.66 -0.90
CA GLY A 110 -7.09 -16.61 -2.00
C GLY A 110 -7.13 -15.34 -2.84
N VAL A 111 -7.58 -14.22 -2.29
CA VAL A 111 -7.50 -12.90 -2.93
C VAL A 111 -6.20 -12.19 -2.55
N TRP A 112 -5.74 -12.38 -1.33
CA TRP A 112 -4.54 -11.78 -0.77
C TRP A 112 -3.52 -12.81 -0.34
N GLN A 113 -2.26 -12.42 -0.28
CA GLN A 113 -1.27 -13.14 0.53
C GLN A 113 -1.73 -13.18 1.99
N LYS A 114 -1.39 -14.28 2.70
CA LYS A 114 -1.85 -14.52 4.08
C LYS A 114 -1.45 -13.38 5.01
N ARG A 115 -0.22 -12.89 4.88
CA ARG A 115 0.34 -11.81 5.69
C ARG A 115 0.56 -10.59 4.82
N PHE A 116 0.52 -9.42 5.42
CA PHE A 116 1.05 -8.19 4.85
C PHE A 116 2.32 -7.84 5.61
N HIS A 117 3.21 -7.09 4.98
CA HIS A 117 4.41 -6.57 5.59
C HIS A 117 4.10 -5.21 6.22
N GLU A 118 4.65 -4.98 7.41
CA GLU A 118 4.62 -3.69 8.09
C GLU A 118 6.02 -3.30 8.56
N HIS A 119 6.29 -2.00 8.50
CA HIS A 119 7.47 -1.38 9.08
C HIS A 119 7.03 -0.19 9.92
N TRP A 120 7.46 -0.15 11.17
CA TRP A 120 7.29 1.01 12.03
C TRP A 120 8.28 2.10 11.66
N ILE A 121 7.79 3.28 11.29
CA ILE A 121 8.60 4.44 10.95
C ILE A 121 9.09 5.08 12.25
N ARG A 122 10.41 5.14 12.42
CA ARG A 122 11.07 5.48 13.68
C ARG A 122 11.41 6.96 13.82
N ASP A 123 11.70 7.62 12.71
CA ASP A 123 12.16 9.01 12.67
C ASP A 123 11.89 9.64 11.30
N ASP A 124 12.19 10.94 11.17
CA ASP A 124 11.95 11.71 9.94
C ASP A 124 12.76 11.18 8.75
N ARG A 125 13.95 10.65 8.97
CA ARG A 125 14.77 10.07 7.90
C ARG A 125 14.17 8.77 7.40
N ASP A 126 13.72 7.93 8.32
CA ASP A 126 13.01 6.67 7.99
C ASP A 126 11.69 6.96 7.27
N PHE A 127 10.98 8.01 7.72
CA PHE A 127 9.79 8.52 7.03
C PHE A 127 10.08 8.96 5.60
N ALA A 128 11.06 9.85 5.41
CA ALA A 128 11.41 10.37 4.09
C ALA A 128 11.75 9.23 3.11
N ARG A 129 12.55 8.25 3.54
CA ARG A 129 12.91 7.09 2.72
C ARG A 129 11.67 6.30 2.28
N HIS A 130 10.76 5.97 3.20
CA HIS A 130 9.56 5.21 2.86
C HIS A 130 8.56 6.02 2.03
N PHE A 131 8.49 7.32 2.28
CA PHE A 131 7.66 8.24 1.53
C PHE A 131 8.11 8.32 0.06
N ASP A 132 9.41 8.50 -0.17
CA ASP A 132 10.01 8.49 -1.50
C ASP A 132 9.86 7.11 -2.18
N TYR A 133 10.08 6.04 -1.41
CA TYR A 133 9.88 4.67 -1.91
C TYR A 133 8.47 4.43 -2.44
N VAL A 134 7.44 4.86 -1.70
CA VAL A 134 6.04 4.73 -2.14
C VAL A 134 5.86 5.41 -3.50
N HIS A 135 6.38 6.62 -3.67
CA HIS A 135 6.15 7.38 -4.90
C HIS A 135 7.03 6.93 -6.08
N TYR A 136 8.24 6.44 -5.79
CA TYR A 136 9.15 5.91 -6.81
C TYR A 136 8.78 4.49 -7.27
N ASN A 137 7.94 3.79 -6.54
CA ASN A 137 7.66 2.36 -6.73
C ASN A 137 7.22 1.97 -8.16
N PRO A 138 6.36 2.73 -8.87
CA PRO A 138 6.00 2.43 -10.26
C PRO A 138 7.19 2.47 -11.22
N VAL A 139 8.16 3.36 -11.00
CA VAL A 139 9.41 3.43 -11.78
C VAL A 139 10.30 2.24 -11.45
N LYS A 140 10.46 1.91 -10.16
CA LYS A 140 11.21 0.74 -9.69
C LYS A 140 10.74 -0.56 -10.34
N HIS A 141 9.44 -0.71 -10.54
CA HIS A 141 8.82 -1.87 -11.19
C HIS A 141 8.78 -1.77 -12.73
N GLY A 142 9.28 -0.69 -13.32
CA GLY A 142 9.32 -0.52 -14.77
C GLY A 142 7.96 -0.28 -15.42
N TYR A 143 6.93 0.10 -14.66
CA TYR A 143 5.62 0.42 -15.23
C TYR A 143 5.62 1.77 -15.94
N VAL A 144 6.43 2.70 -15.49
CA VAL A 144 6.62 4.05 -16.04
C VAL A 144 8.07 4.48 -15.86
N ASP A 145 8.50 5.51 -16.57
CA ASP A 145 9.84 6.11 -16.47
C ASP A 145 9.90 7.30 -15.49
N SER A 146 8.73 7.82 -15.06
CA SER A 146 8.63 8.91 -14.09
C SER A 146 7.42 8.70 -13.19
N PRO A 147 7.49 9.00 -11.87
CA PRO A 147 6.36 8.93 -10.93
C PRO A 147 5.14 9.74 -11.37
N ALA A 148 5.37 10.86 -12.06
CA ALA A 148 4.30 11.72 -12.58
C ALA A 148 3.40 11.02 -13.60
N LYS A 149 3.89 9.98 -14.27
CA LYS A 149 3.11 9.20 -15.25
C LYS A 149 2.23 8.11 -14.63
N TRP A 150 2.34 7.88 -13.31
CA TRP A 150 1.53 6.87 -12.61
C TRP A 150 0.32 7.49 -11.91
N PRO A 151 -0.91 7.29 -12.41
CA PRO A 151 -2.08 8.02 -11.92
C PRO A 151 -2.59 7.54 -10.55
N TRP A 152 -2.20 6.33 -10.11
CA TRP A 152 -2.70 5.73 -8.85
C TRP A 152 -1.70 5.87 -7.71
N SER A 153 -1.25 7.10 -7.51
CA SER A 153 -0.29 7.47 -6.48
C SER A 153 -0.68 8.78 -5.81
N SER A 154 -0.33 8.93 -4.53
CA SER A 154 -0.41 10.22 -3.83
C SER A 154 0.63 11.23 -4.31
N PHE A 155 1.58 10.87 -5.17
CA PHE A 155 2.59 11.75 -5.75
C PHE A 155 1.99 13.06 -6.27
N HIS A 156 0.94 12.98 -7.09
CA HIS A 156 0.27 14.16 -7.67
C HIS A 156 -0.31 15.12 -6.63
N ARG A 157 -0.72 14.62 -5.46
CA ARG A 157 -1.13 15.47 -4.33
C ARG A 157 0.05 16.29 -3.84
N TYR A 158 1.22 15.66 -3.69
CA TYR A 158 2.41 16.30 -3.14
C TYR A 158 3.11 17.22 -4.13
N VAL A 159 3.00 16.97 -5.43
CA VAL A 159 3.37 17.94 -6.46
C VAL A 159 2.52 19.22 -6.34
N ARG A 160 1.19 19.08 -6.20
CA ARG A 160 0.31 20.26 -6.00
C ARG A 160 0.57 21.03 -4.70
N LEU A 161 1.12 20.38 -3.69
CA LEU A 161 1.52 21.00 -2.43
C LEU A 161 2.94 21.57 -2.45
N GLY A 162 3.67 21.43 -3.58
CA GLY A 162 5.03 21.92 -3.73
C GLY A 162 6.09 21.10 -2.98
N LEU A 163 5.76 19.88 -2.54
CA LEU A 163 6.68 19.00 -1.82
C LEU A 163 7.50 18.11 -2.77
N TYR A 164 7.01 17.89 -3.98
CA TYR A 164 7.75 17.24 -5.06
C TYR A 164 7.78 18.14 -6.29
N ASP A 165 8.91 18.12 -6.98
CA ASP A 165 9.00 18.61 -8.36
C ASP A 165 8.21 17.65 -9.27
N PRO A 166 7.40 18.15 -10.23
CA PRO A 166 6.74 17.31 -11.23
C PRO A 166 7.70 16.37 -11.98
N ASP A 167 8.93 16.82 -12.18
CA ASP A 167 9.99 16.09 -12.88
C ASP A 167 10.89 15.27 -11.92
N TRP A 168 10.49 15.10 -10.68
CA TRP A 168 11.23 14.29 -9.71
C TRP A 168 11.44 12.87 -10.24
N CYS A 169 12.68 12.39 -10.23
CA CYS A 169 13.08 11.09 -10.77
C CYS A 169 12.74 10.85 -12.25
N ASP A 170 12.57 11.92 -13.06
CA ASP A 170 12.49 11.77 -14.51
C ASP A 170 13.92 11.55 -15.06
N PRO A 171 14.19 10.42 -15.74
CA PRO A 171 15.54 10.12 -16.25
C PRO A 171 16.06 11.15 -17.26
N ARG A 172 15.18 11.94 -17.88
CA ARG A 172 15.56 13.03 -18.78
C ARG A 172 16.21 14.20 -18.04
N ASN A 173 15.92 14.34 -16.74
CA ASN A 173 16.44 15.38 -15.85
C ASN A 173 17.51 14.85 -14.88
N ALA A 174 18.17 13.74 -15.20
CA ALA A 174 19.11 13.01 -14.34
C ALA A 174 20.25 13.87 -13.74
N ASN A 175 20.54 15.03 -14.31
CA ASN A 175 21.55 15.97 -13.79
C ASN A 175 21.09 16.75 -12.53
N GLN A 176 19.81 16.64 -12.12
CA GLN A 176 19.24 17.31 -10.94
C GLN A 176 18.82 16.31 -9.83
N LEU A 177 18.93 15.01 -10.10
CA LEU A 177 18.47 13.99 -9.20
C LEU A 177 19.52 13.71 -8.12
N GLY A 178 19.19 13.98 -6.89
CA GLY A 178 19.72 13.19 -5.80
C GLY A 178 19.50 11.70 -6.14
N THR A 179 20.51 10.87 -5.86
CA THR A 179 20.49 9.41 -6.11
C THR A 179 19.13 8.81 -5.79
N ALA A 180 18.62 7.96 -6.71
CA ALA A 180 17.45 7.14 -6.45
C ALA A 180 17.52 6.56 -5.04
N PRO A 181 16.43 6.58 -4.25
CA PRO A 181 16.48 6.10 -2.88
C PRO A 181 17.03 4.68 -2.83
N ASP A 182 18.11 4.47 -2.09
CA ASP A 182 18.75 3.17 -1.91
C ASP A 182 17.87 2.34 -0.96
N PHE A 183 17.12 1.39 -1.52
CA PHE A 183 16.16 0.55 -0.82
C PHE A 183 16.65 -0.91 -0.79
N GLU A 184 17.80 -1.15 -0.15
CA GLU A 184 18.16 -2.49 0.32
C GLU A 184 17.74 -2.75 1.76
#